data_f750d3b1b8376af1085005e3442c2010
#
_entry.id   f750d3b1b8376af1085005e3442c2010
#
_cell.length_a   1.000
_cell.length_b   1.000
_cell.length_c   1.000
_cell.angle_alpha   90.00
_cell.angle_beta   90.00
_cell.angle_gamma   90.00
#
_symmetry.space_group_name_H-M   'P 1'
#
loop_
_entity.id
_entity.type
_entity.pdbx_description
1 polymer ?
#
loop_
_entity_poly.entity_id
_entity_poly.type
_entity_poly.pdbx_seq_one_letter_code
_entity_poly.pdbx_strand_id
1 'polypeptide(L)'
;MPELPEVEIVRQSLNKKIKGKVIKKVLVRNRNLRFKIPYNFEQFLNKKKIKKIDRFSKYLILVFQDNSACVIHLGMTGTIHLVMKNNFTNITNTSFYNNFILPKKHNHIEIKFNNFKLIYNDPRRFGYFSYFKNDEEINNNFRKYGPEPFDPLFDRNYIF
;
A
#
# COMPACT_ATOMS: atom_id res chain seq x y z
N MET A 1 9.19 -11.66 5.29
CA MET A 1 8.57 -10.94 4.15
C MET A 1 7.08 -11.23 4.21
N PRO A 2 6.21 -10.22 4.14
CA PRO A 2 4.77 -10.47 4.11
C PRO A 2 4.40 -11.34 2.91
N GLU A 3 3.79 -12.48 3.19
CA GLU A 3 3.26 -13.40 2.18
C GLU A 3 1.82 -13.02 1.84
N LEU A 4 1.19 -13.72 0.90
CA LEU A 4 -0.14 -13.39 0.41
C LEU A 4 -1.20 -13.29 1.52
N PRO A 5 -1.27 -14.22 2.51
CA PRO A 5 -2.26 -14.11 3.59
C PRO A 5 -2.07 -12.87 4.46
N GLU A 6 -0.83 -12.50 4.79
CA GLU A 6 -0.55 -11.30 5.59
C GLU A 6 -0.90 -10.03 4.81
N VAL A 7 -0.61 -9.98 3.51
CA VAL A 7 -0.98 -8.84 2.66
C VAL A 7 -2.51 -8.73 2.55
N GLU A 8 -3.22 -9.85 2.51
CA GLU A 8 -4.71 -9.85 2.51
C GLU A 8 -5.28 -9.29 3.81
N ILE A 9 -4.71 -9.64 4.97
CA ILE A 9 -5.10 -9.08 6.26
C ILE A 9 -4.87 -7.56 6.29
N VAL A 10 -3.74 -7.10 5.78
CA VAL A 10 -3.44 -5.66 5.65
C VAL A 10 -4.45 -4.97 4.74
N ARG A 11 -4.78 -5.57 3.58
CA ARG A 11 -5.80 -5.05 2.66
C ARG A 11 -7.15 -4.87 3.35
N GLN A 12 -7.63 -5.90 4.06
CA GLN A 12 -8.91 -5.85 4.77
C GLN A 12 -8.90 -4.77 5.85
N SER A 13 -7.84 -4.70 6.63
CA SER A 13 -7.67 -3.69 7.70
C SER A 13 -7.65 -2.28 7.15
N LEU A 14 -6.90 -2.04 6.06
CA LEU A 14 -6.89 -0.75 5.37
C LEU A 14 -8.25 -0.41 4.79
N ASN A 15 -8.89 -1.35 4.08
CA ASN A 15 -10.20 -1.11 3.50
C ASN A 15 -11.23 -0.70 4.55
N LYS A 16 -11.24 -1.36 5.70
CA LYS A 16 -12.11 -1.01 6.84
C LYS A 16 -11.83 0.40 7.40
N LYS A 17 -10.58 0.85 7.38
CA LYS A 17 -10.16 2.11 8.03
C LYS A 17 -10.22 3.32 7.10
N ILE A 18 -9.86 3.16 5.82
CA ILE A 18 -9.65 4.30 4.92
C ILE A 18 -10.58 4.34 3.69
N LYS A 19 -11.39 3.32 3.43
CA LYS A 19 -12.41 3.36 2.37
C LYS A 19 -13.32 4.57 2.55
N GLY A 20 -13.58 5.31 1.48
CA GLY A 20 -14.40 6.52 1.46
C GLY A 20 -13.72 7.77 2.02
N LYS A 21 -12.50 7.66 2.55
CA LYS A 21 -11.75 8.81 3.08
C LYS A 21 -11.04 9.57 1.97
N VAL A 22 -10.87 10.88 2.20
CA VAL A 22 -10.14 11.78 1.29
C VAL A 22 -8.73 12.01 1.84
N ILE A 23 -7.73 11.81 1.00
CA ILE A 23 -6.33 12.13 1.31
C ILE A 23 -6.20 13.65 1.37
N LYS A 24 -5.75 14.17 2.51
CA LYS A 24 -5.57 15.61 2.73
C LYS A 24 -4.16 16.08 2.37
N LYS A 25 -3.17 15.26 2.67
CA LYS A 25 -1.77 15.57 2.37
C LYS A 25 -0.94 14.29 2.34
N VAL A 26 -0.02 14.22 1.40
CA VAL A 26 1.02 13.19 1.37
C VAL A 26 2.38 13.84 1.59
N LEU A 27 3.22 13.19 2.38
CA LEU A 27 4.60 13.61 2.62
C LEU A 27 5.52 12.42 2.36
N VAL A 28 6.40 12.56 1.37
CA VAL A 28 7.47 11.59 1.11
C VAL A 28 8.76 12.12 1.73
N ARG A 29 9.21 11.47 2.80
CA ARG A 29 10.44 11.84 3.52
C ARG A 29 11.70 11.27 2.86
N ASN A 30 11.56 10.06 2.28
CA ASN A 30 12.64 9.43 1.55
C ASN A 30 12.09 8.74 0.30
N ARG A 31 12.54 9.19 -0.86
CA ARG A 31 12.11 8.63 -2.16
C ARG A 31 12.88 7.37 -2.56
N ASN A 32 14.01 7.11 -1.91
CA ASN A 32 14.93 6.04 -2.29
C ASN A 32 14.51 4.71 -1.64
N LEU A 33 13.40 4.15 -2.08
CA LEU A 33 13.00 2.77 -1.84
C LEU A 33 13.64 1.84 -2.90
N ARG A 34 13.18 0.59 -2.99
CA ARG A 34 13.65 -0.36 -4.01
C ARG A 34 13.62 0.24 -5.42
N PHE A 35 12.54 0.94 -5.74
CA PHE A 35 12.44 1.82 -6.89
C PHE A 35 12.12 3.22 -6.39
N LYS A 36 12.67 4.22 -7.04
CA LYS A 36 12.49 5.61 -6.64
C LYS A 36 11.02 6.02 -6.76
N ILE A 37 10.47 6.58 -5.68
CA ILE A 37 9.10 7.10 -5.69
C ILE A 37 9.02 8.26 -6.70
N PRO A 38 8.02 8.28 -7.61
CA PRO A 38 7.86 9.36 -8.61
C PRO A 38 7.82 10.76 -7.96
N TYR A 39 8.41 11.75 -8.61
CA TYR A 39 8.52 13.11 -8.06
C TYR A 39 7.17 13.79 -7.81
N ASN A 40 6.18 13.51 -8.64
CA ASN A 40 4.82 14.05 -8.55
C ASN A 40 3.84 13.15 -7.78
N PHE A 41 4.35 12.16 -7.03
CA PHE A 41 3.56 11.21 -6.26
C PHE A 41 2.63 11.91 -5.26
N GLU A 42 3.13 12.91 -4.51
CA GLU A 42 2.34 13.67 -3.54
C GLU A 42 1.22 14.45 -4.23
N GLN A 43 1.53 15.11 -5.33
CA GLN A 43 0.55 15.86 -6.12
C GLN A 43 -0.56 14.96 -6.64
N PHE A 44 -0.17 13.78 -7.15
CA PHE A 44 -1.11 12.82 -7.70
C PHE A 44 -2.10 12.31 -6.66
N LEU A 45 -1.63 12.00 -5.43
CA LEU A 45 -2.47 11.44 -4.38
C LEU A 45 -3.28 12.50 -3.61
N ASN A 46 -2.87 13.75 -3.61
CA ASN A 46 -3.56 14.82 -2.88
C ASN A 46 -5.01 14.96 -3.35
N LYS A 47 -5.92 15.11 -2.38
CA LYS A 47 -7.38 15.25 -2.57
C LYS A 47 -8.07 14.03 -3.20
N LYS A 48 -7.36 12.94 -3.47
CA LYS A 48 -7.97 11.69 -3.94
C LYS A 48 -8.87 11.10 -2.86
N LYS A 49 -10.06 10.65 -3.27
CA LYS A 49 -10.98 9.90 -2.41
C LYS A 49 -10.81 8.41 -2.68
N ILE A 50 -10.60 7.64 -1.63
CA ILE A 50 -10.41 6.20 -1.73
C ILE A 50 -11.75 5.51 -1.99
N LYS A 51 -11.85 4.80 -3.11
CA LYS A 51 -13.01 3.99 -3.48
C LYS A 51 -12.99 2.63 -2.79
N LYS A 52 -11.86 1.94 -2.86
CA LYS A 52 -11.62 0.63 -2.25
C LYS A 52 -10.13 0.31 -2.19
N ILE A 53 -9.80 -0.72 -1.41
CA ILE A 53 -8.46 -1.29 -1.39
C ILE A 53 -8.55 -2.71 -1.95
N ASP A 54 -7.90 -2.93 -3.07
CA ASP A 54 -7.76 -4.24 -3.70
C ASP A 54 -6.37 -4.83 -3.43
N ARG A 55 -6.18 -6.08 -3.82
CA ARG A 55 -4.90 -6.79 -3.78
C ARG A 55 -4.74 -7.57 -5.08
N PHE A 56 -3.51 -7.60 -5.57
CA PHE A 56 -3.06 -8.53 -6.58
C PHE A 56 -1.72 -9.11 -6.16
N SER A 57 -1.63 -10.43 -6.01
CA SER A 57 -0.46 -11.09 -5.43
C SER A 57 -0.07 -10.45 -4.08
N LYS A 58 1.16 -9.98 -3.93
CA LYS A 58 1.67 -9.28 -2.73
C LYS A 58 1.60 -7.75 -2.84
N TYR A 59 0.83 -7.22 -3.81
CA TYR A 59 0.61 -5.79 -4.02
C TYR A 59 -0.73 -5.36 -3.45
N LEU A 60 -0.73 -4.28 -2.68
CA LEU A 60 -1.93 -3.54 -2.29
C LEU A 60 -2.23 -2.50 -3.36
N ILE A 61 -3.50 -2.34 -3.70
CA ILE A 61 -3.95 -1.40 -4.73
C ILE A 61 -4.99 -0.49 -4.11
N LEU A 62 -4.61 0.77 -3.83
CA LEU A 62 -5.53 1.80 -3.38
C LEU A 62 -6.22 2.38 -4.60
N VAL A 63 -7.46 1.98 -4.87
CA VAL A 63 -8.25 2.47 -6.00
C VAL A 63 -8.98 3.74 -5.58
N PHE A 64 -8.89 4.78 -6.39
CA PHE A 64 -9.54 6.06 -6.16
C PHE A 64 -10.86 6.19 -6.93
N GLN A 65 -11.67 7.20 -6.59
CA GLN A 65 -12.99 7.43 -7.20
C GLN A 65 -12.92 7.72 -8.71
N ASP A 66 -11.82 8.27 -9.18
CA ASP A 66 -11.55 8.55 -10.59
C ASP A 66 -10.93 7.37 -11.35
N ASN A 67 -10.95 6.16 -10.77
CA ASN A 67 -10.36 4.93 -11.29
C ASN A 67 -8.84 4.95 -11.47
N SER A 68 -8.16 5.97 -10.96
CA SER A 68 -6.71 5.93 -10.78
C SER A 68 -6.36 5.11 -9.54
N ALA A 69 -5.11 4.70 -9.40
CA ALA A 69 -4.69 3.89 -8.26
C ALA A 69 -3.27 4.20 -7.77
N CYS A 70 -3.03 3.91 -6.49
CA CYS A 70 -1.70 3.79 -5.92
C CYS A 70 -1.41 2.32 -5.63
N VAL A 71 -0.28 1.82 -6.12
CA VAL A 71 0.18 0.46 -5.91
C VAL A 71 1.29 0.45 -4.88
N ILE A 72 1.19 -0.45 -3.89
CA ILE A 72 2.11 -0.57 -2.77
C ILE A 72 2.57 -2.02 -2.65
N HIS A 73 3.88 -2.23 -2.54
CA HIS A 73 4.47 -3.49 -2.12
C HIS A 73 5.26 -3.26 -0.84
N LEU A 74 4.98 -4.05 0.20
CA LEU A 74 5.57 -3.85 1.52
C LEU A 74 7.08 -4.19 1.58
N GLY A 75 7.59 -4.93 0.60
CA GLY A 75 8.95 -5.42 0.64
C GLY A 75 9.14 -6.50 1.70
N MET A 76 10.29 -6.51 2.35
CA MET A 76 10.60 -7.50 3.39
C MET A 76 10.29 -6.99 4.81
N THR A 77 10.45 -5.71 5.05
CA THR A 77 10.37 -5.08 6.38
C THR A 77 9.42 -3.91 6.45
N GLY A 78 8.72 -3.62 5.35
CA GLY A 78 7.77 -2.52 5.29
C GLY A 78 6.53 -2.78 6.13
N THR A 79 6.14 -1.78 6.92
CA THR A 79 4.97 -1.82 7.80
C THR A 79 4.13 -0.56 7.63
N ILE A 80 2.82 -0.71 7.79
CA ILE A 80 1.88 0.42 7.75
C ILE A 80 1.27 0.58 9.14
N HIS A 81 1.29 1.81 9.63
CA HIS A 81 0.78 2.18 10.93
C HIS A 81 -0.26 3.28 10.80
N LEU A 82 -1.35 3.15 11.56
CA LEU A 82 -2.36 4.19 11.69
C LEU A 82 -2.10 4.96 12.99
N VAL A 83 -1.93 6.26 12.88
CA VAL A 83 -1.64 7.14 14.01
C VAL A 83 -2.75 8.16 14.16
N MET A 84 -3.44 8.13 15.29
CA MET A 84 -4.37 9.15 15.78
C MET A 84 -3.67 10.03 16.81
N LYS A 85 -4.30 11.18 17.22
CA LYS A 85 -3.71 12.07 18.23
C LYS A 85 -3.29 11.35 19.51
N ASN A 86 -4.06 10.33 19.95
CA ASN A 86 -3.85 9.64 21.23
C ASN A 86 -3.63 8.13 21.09
N ASN A 87 -3.70 7.56 19.88
CA ASN A 87 -3.63 6.12 19.67
C ASN A 87 -2.75 5.78 18.46
N PHE A 88 -1.94 4.75 18.64
CA PHE A 88 -1.15 4.14 17.60
C PHE A 88 -1.70 2.73 17.34
N THR A 89 -2.02 2.41 16.09
CA THR A 89 -2.44 1.07 15.69
C THR A 89 -1.53 0.55 14.59
N ASN A 90 -0.91 -0.59 14.82
CA ASN A 90 -0.19 -1.30 13.77
C ASN A 90 -1.20 -2.01 12.88
N ILE A 91 -1.18 -1.70 11.57
CA ILE A 91 -2.02 -2.36 10.57
C ILE A 91 -1.34 -3.60 10.00
N THR A 92 -0.02 -3.58 9.93
CA THR A 92 0.77 -4.73 9.54
C THR A 92 1.12 -5.55 10.78
N ASN A 93 0.45 -6.65 10.99
CA ASN A 93 0.75 -7.56 12.09
C ASN A 93 1.99 -8.41 11.72
N THR A 94 3.16 -7.80 11.72
CA THR A 94 4.42 -8.51 11.54
C THR A 94 5.12 -8.61 12.88
N SER A 95 5.50 -9.82 13.27
CA SER A 95 6.15 -10.18 14.53
C SER A 95 7.47 -9.47 14.84
N PHE A 96 7.95 -8.62 13.93
CA PHE A 96 9.22 -7.91 14.07
C PHE A 96 9.15 -6.62 14.89
N TYR A 97 7.97 -6.10 15.20
CA TYR A 97 7.83 -4.85 15.94
C TYR A 97 6.85 -4.97 17.10
N ASN A 98 7.33 -5.54 18.20
CA ASN A 98 6.63 -5.49 19.51
C ASN A 98 6.72 -4.10 20.18
N ASN A 99 7.34 -3.11 19.55
CA ASN A 99 7.51 -1.79 20.12
C ASN A 99 6.55 -0.77 19.52
N PHE A 100 5.80 -0.10 20.37
CA PHE A 100 4.89 1.02 20.04
C PHE A 100 5.61 2.28 19.51
N ILE A 101 6.95 2.31 19.53
CA ILE A 101 7.74 3.45 19.09
C ILE A 101 8.52 3.06 17.84
N LEU A 102 8.02 3.49 16.68
CA LEU A 102 8.74 3.34 15.42
C LEU A 102 9.93 4.31 15.37
N PRO A 103 11.13 3.84 15.00
CA PRO A 103 12.24 4.72 14.70
C PRO A 103 11.86 5.67 13.57
N LYS A 104 11.71 6.96 13.86
CA LYS A 104 11.29 7.99 12.89
C LYS A 104 12.14 8.03 11.63
N LYS A 105 13.43 7.66 11.72
CA LYS A 105 14.36 7.60 10.58
C LYS A 105 13.94 6.65 9.47
N HIS A 106 13.07 5.68 9.77
CA HIS A 106 12.57 4.71 8.78
C HIS A 106 11.15 5.02 8.29
N ASN A 107 10.57 6.15 8.70
CA ASN A 107 9.29 6.63 8.18
C ASN A 107 9.53 7.30 6.83
N HIS A 108 9.14 6.63 5.75
CA HIS A 108 9.41 7.12 4.39
C HIS A 108 8.23 7.85 3.78
N ILE A 109 7.00 7.44 4.09
CA ILE A 109 5.78 8.06 3.56
C ILE A 109 4.78 8.27 4.69
N GLU A 110 4.16 9.46 4.70
CA GLU A 110 3.01 9.77 5.55
C GLU A 110 1.83 10.19 4.67
N ILE A 111 0.67 9.56 4.86
CA ILE A 111 -0.58 9.90 4.19
C ILE A 111 -1.53 10.43 5.26
N LYS A 112 -1.87 11.72 5.20
CA LYS A 112 -2.73 12.40 6.18
C LYS A 112 -4.18 12.41 5.72
N PHE A 113 -5.07 12.07 6.64
CA PHE A 113 -6.51 12.21 6.55
C PHE A 113 -6.98 13.26 7.57
N ASN A 114 -8.30 13.48 7.74
CA ASN A 114 -8.81 14.48 8.67
C ASN A 114 -8.36 14.24 10.12
N ASN A 115 -8.58 13.01 10.62
CA ASN A 115 -8.44 12.69 12.05
C ASN A 115 -7.27 11.75 12.36
N PHE A 116 -6.57 11.26 11.35
CA PHE A 116 -5.47 10.32 11.50
C PHE A 116 -4.51 10.41 10.31
N LYS A 117 -3.39 9.74 10.44
CA LYS A 117 -2.44 9.53 9.35
C LYS A 117 -2.01 8.06 9.27
N LEU A 118 -1.68 7.62 8.06
CA LEU A 118 -0.94 6.40 7.83
C LEU A 118 0.55 6.72 7.71
N ILE A 119 1.38 5.88 8.29
CA ILE A 119 2.84 5.95 8.19
C ILE A 119 3.33 4.64 7.59
N TYR A 120 4.10 4.73 6.51
CA TYR A 120 4.88 3.62 5.99
C TYR A 120 6.30 3.69 6.55
N ASN A 121 6.69 2.65 7.30
CA ASN A 121 8.01 2.50 7.89
C ASN A 121 8.71 1.28 7.28
N ASP A 122 9.95 1.43 6.83
CA ASP A 122 10.70 0.34 6.19
C ASP A 122 12.21 0.49 6.39
N PRO A 123 12.80 -0.17 7.39
CA PRO A 123 14.24 -0.07 7.67
C PRO A 123 15.13 -0.47 6.49
N ARG A 124 14.73 -1.44 5.69
CA ARG A 124 15.52 -1.96 4.56
C ARG A 124 15.25 -1.26 3.24
N ARG A 125 14.18 -0.47 3.14
CA ARG A 125 13.78 0.27 1.93
C ARG A 125 13.52 -0.62 0.71
N PHE A 126 13.03 -1.83 0.93
CA PHE A 126 12.67 -2.78 -0.15
C PHE A 126 11.22 -2.67 -0.61
N GLY A 127 10.48 -1.74 -0.02
CA GLY A 127 9.13 -1.43 -0.46
C GLY A 127 9.08 -0.75 -1.81
N TYR A 128 7.88 -0.71 -2.35
CA TYR A 128 7.59 -0.08 -3.63
C TYR A 128 6.31 0.73 -3.54
N PHE A 129 6.34 1.93 -4.09
CA PHE A 129 5.19 2.81 -4.25
C PHE A 129 5.18 3.42 -5.63
N SER A 130 4.06 3.31 -6.32
CA SER A 130 3.83 3.97 -7.59
C SER A 130 2.35 4.31 -7.75
N TYR A 131 2.03 5.04 -8.81
CA TYR A 131 0.64 5.34 -9.14
C TYR A 131 0.37 5.10 -10.62
N PHE A 132 -0.90 4.87 -10.95
CA PHE A 132 -1.40 4.62 -12.29
C PHE A 132 -2.66 5.45 -12.51
N LYS A 133 -2.80 6.02 -13.70
CA LYS A 133 -3.86 6.98 -13.99
C LYS A 133 -5.20 6.33 -14.29
N ASN A 134 -5.19 5.06 -14.72
CA ASN A 134 -6.37 4.32 -15.13
C ASN A 134 -6.17 2.80 -15.02
N ASP A 135 -7.25 2.06 -15.22
CA ASP A 135 -7.25 0.59 -15.14
C ASP A 135 -6.35 -0.06 -16.21
N GLU A 136 -6.22 0.55 -17.38
CA GLU A 136 -5.36 0.05 -18.45
C GLU A 136 -3.89 0.04 -18.04
N GLU A 137 -3.40 1.13 -17.45
CA GLU A 137 -2.04 1.21 -16.92
C GLU A 137 -1.79 0.18 -15.81
N ILE A 138 -2.77 -0.03 -14.93
CA ILE A 138 -2.71 -1.02 -13.86
C ILE A 138 -2.62 -2.44 -14.45
N ASN A 139 -3.53 -2.78 -15.38
CA ASN A 139 -3.58 -4.07 -16.02
C ASN A 139 -2.28 -4.36 -16.79
N ASN A 140 -1.75 -3.39 -17.52
CA ASN A 140 -0.49 -3.52 -18.25
C ASN A 140 0.70 -3.78 -17.29
N ASN A 141 0.71 -3.15 -16.12
CA ASN A 141 1.73 -3.38 -15.11
C ASN A 141 1.70 -4.81 -14.57
N PHE A 142 0.50 -5.40 -14.44
CA PHE A 142 0.32 -6.73 -13.87
C PHE A 142 0.27 -7.87 -14.92
N ARG A 143 0.23 -7.57 -16.21
CA ARG A 143 0.20 -8.57 -17.30
C ARG A 143 1.31 -9.62 -17.24
N LYS A 144 2.47 -9.24 -16.72
CA LYS A 144 3.63 -10.15 -16.57
C LYS A 144 3.46 -11.19 -15.47
N TYR A 145 2.44 -11.05 -14.62
CA TYR A 145 2.11 -12.02 -13.59
C TYR A 145 1.00 -12.94 -14.10
N GLY A 146 1.06 -14.21 -13.75
CA GLY A 146 -0.01 -15.15 -14.02
C GLY A 146 -1.28 -14.86 -13.19
N PRO A 147 -2.36 -15.62 -13.42
CA PRO A 147 -3.57 -15.53 -12.61
C PRO A 147 -3.28 -15.89 -11.15
N GLU A 148 -4.07 -15.35 -10.23
CA GLU A 148 -3.98 -15.72 -8.81
C GLU A 148 -4.44 -17.15 -8.57
N PRO A 149 -3.97 -17.83 -7.51
CA PRO A 149 -4.32 -19.24 -7.23
C PRO A 149 -5.82 -19.55 -7.13
N PHE A 150 -6.64 -18.53 -6.82
CA PHE A 150 -8.10 -18.65 -6.73
C PHE A 150 -8.84 -18.04 -7.92
N ASP A 151 -8.10 -17.59 -8.94
CA ASP A 151 -8.68 -17.09 -10.18
C ASP A 151 -9.23 -18.30 -10.98
N PRO A 152 -10.46 -18.24 -11.54
CA PRO A 152 -11.00 -19.28 -12.41
C PRO A 152 -10.10 -19.59 -13.62
N LEU A 153 -9.23 -18.67 -14.04
CA LEU A 153 -8.25 -18.88 -15.09
C LEU A 153 -7.05 -19.72 -14.63
N PHE A 154 -6.87 -19.93 -13.32
CA PHE A 154 -5.82 -20.77 -12.77
C PHE A 154 -6.33 -22.22 -12.70
N ASP A 155 -6.39 -22.85 -13.85
CA ASP A 155 -6.85 -24.23 -13.99
C ASP A 155 -5.68 -25.18 -14.34
N ARG A 156 -6.01 -26.47 -14.50
CA ARG A 156 -5.05 -27.51 -14.87
C ARG A 156 -4.33 -27.18 -16.20
N ASN A 157 -5.03 -26.60 -17.18
CA ASN A 157 -4.48 -26.30 -18.48
C ASN A 157 -3.51 -25.12 -18.47
N TYR A 158 -3.59 -24.27 -17.44
CA TYR A 158 -2.65 -23.16 -17.24
C TYR A 158 -1.27 -23.66 -16.76
N ILE A 159 -1.22 -24.79 -16.04
CA ILE A 159 0.02 -25.30 -15.41
C ILE A 159 0.80 -26.19 -16.37
N PHE A 160 0.14 -26.84 -17.31
CA PHE A 160 0.66 -27.78 -18.30
C PHE A 160 0.45 -27.24 -19.71
#